data_3d1bd5a2b080150729f222ccf8e5d578
#
_entry.id   3d1bd5a2b080150729f222ccf8e5d578
#
_cell.length_a   1.000
_cell.length_b   1.000
_cell.length_c   1.000
_cell.angle_alpha   90.00
_cell.angle_beta   90.00
_cell.angle_gamma   90.00
#
_symmetry.space_group_name_H-M   'P 1'
#
loop_
_entity.id
_entity.type
_entity.pdbx_description
1 polymer ?
#
loop_
_entity_poly.entity_id
_entity_poly.type
_entity_poly.pdbx_seq_one_letter_code
_entity_poly.pdbx_strand_id
1 'polypeptide(L)'
;ANVDRKTFYVHFGTVDGLLDAIAVDVVEMIVDSVEKTLSSMGGDTNERALGAAASFFKTVNEALCNNLVLNRQLIENIPLDDFMARLRLPLEHEIAERDLLPEGLKDEMFDYYLAFLLSGIIGIYRTWALSDGSVPIERVSAVANDLTLNGLSSLESRFE
;
A
#
# COMPACT_ATOMS: atom_id res chain seq x y z
N ALA A 1 -4.45 17.04 -18.47
CA ALA A 1 -4.62 18.43 -18.02
C ALA A 1 -3.24 19.09 -18.07
N ASN A 2 -3.12 20.19 -18.80
CA ASN A 2 -1.88 20.95 -18.92
C ASN A 2 -1.82 21.87 -17.68
N VAL A 3 -1.24 21.36 -16.58
CA VAL A 3 -1.00 22.21 -15.41
C VAL A 3 0.18 23.11 -15.76
N ASP A 4 -0.05 24.42 -15.72
CA ASP A 4 1.00 25.40 -15.97
C ASP A 4 2.14 25.21 -14.95
N ARG A 5 3.39 25.25 -15.41
CA ARG A 5 4.59 25.08 -14.60
C ARG A 5 4.59 25.95 -13.34
N LYS A 6 4.03 27.16 -13.45
CA LYS A 6 3.90 28.08 -12.32
C LYS A 6 2.91 27.57 -11.26
N THR A 7 1.77 27.01 -11.68
CA THR A 7 0.77 26.40 -10.79
C THR A 7 1.33 25.17 -10.08
N PHE A 8 2.15 24.35 -10.78
CA PHE A 8 2.85 23.22 -10.19
C PHE A 8 3.77 23.65 -9.02
N TYR A 9 4.64 24.65 -9.25
CA TYR A 9 5.56 25.13 -8.21
C TYR A 9 4.86 25.84 -7.04
N VAL A 10 3.70 26.44 -7.28
CA VAL A 10 2.89 27.08 -6.21
C VAL A 10 2.28 26.03 -5.28
N HIS A 11 1.85 24.87 -5.81
CA HIS A 11 1.17 23.84 -5.01
C HIS A 11 2.14 22.84 -4.36
N PHE A 12 3.21 22.44 -5.07
CA PHE A 12 4.09 21.35 -4.62
C PHE A 12 5.52 21.81 -4.31
N GLY A 13 5.89 23.02 -4.70
CA GLY A 13 7.23 23.57 -4.51
C GLY A 13 8.32 22.85 -5.32
N THR A 14 8.39 21.53 -5.21
CA THR A 14 9.37 20.66 -5.87
C THR A 14 8.71 19.38 -6.39
N VAL A 15 9.45 18.63 -7.22
CA VAL A 15 9.04 17.27 -7.64
C VAL A 15 8.94 16.36 -6.43
N ASP A 16 9.87 16.47 -5.48
CA ASP A 16 9.84 15.71 -4.22
C ASP A 16 8.58 16.01 -3.42
N GLY A 17 8.18 17.28 -3.29
CA GLY A 17 6.94 17.65 -2.62
C GLY A 17 5.68 17.09 -3.29
N LEU A 18 5.68 16.96 -4.62
CA LEU A 18 4.61 16.26 -5.33
C LEU A 18 4.59 14.76 -5.01
N LEU A 19 5.75 14.12 -4.98
CA LEU A 19 5.85 12.69 -4.68
C LEU A 19 5.44 12.38 -3.24
N ASP A 20 5.79 13.25 -2.30
CA ASP A 20 5.36 13.14 -0.91
C ASP A 20 3.83 13.29 -0.78
N ALA A 21 3.25 14.25 -1.48
CA ALA A 21 1.79 14.42 -1.51
C ALA A 21 1.07 13.21 -2.11
N ILE A 22 1.58 12.66 -3.21
CA ILE A 22 1.04 11.43 -3.81
C ILE A 22 1.13 10.25 -2.83
N ALA A 23 2.24 10.12 -2.09
CA ALA A 23 2.42 9.05 -1.12
C ALA A 23 1.39 9.14 0.02
N VAL A 24 1.16 10.34 0.55
CA VAL A 24 0.13 10.61 1.57
C VAL A 24 -1.25 10.26 1.04
N ASP A 25 -1.64 10.79 -0.12
CA ASP A 25 -2.96 10.55 -0.73
C ASP A 25 -3.22 9.06 -0.96
N VAL A 26 -2.22 8.31 -1.44
CA VAL A 26 -2.32 6.87 -1.67
C VAL A 26 -2.49 6.10 -0.36
N VAL A 27 -1.73 6.45 0.67
CA VAL A 27 -1.83 5.82 1.99
C VAL A 27 -3.20 6.09 2.61
N GLU A 28 -3.65 7.34 2.65
CA GLU A 28 -4.97 7.70 3.18
C GLU A 28 -6.09 6.93 2.46
N MET A 29 -6.07 6.89 1.14
CA MET A 29 -7.07 6.16 0.34
C MET A 29 -7.11 4.66 0.68
N ILE A 30 -5.95 4.04 0.86
CA ILE A 30 -5.84 2.61 1.21
C ILE A 30 -6.37 2.37 2.62
N VAL A 31 -5.93 3.18 3.58
CA VAL A 31 -6.31 3.04 4.99
C VAL A 31 -7.81 3.30 5.18
N ASP A 32 -8.38 4.32 4.55
CA ASP A 32 -9.82 4.60 4.55
C ASP A 32 -10.64 3.42 4.03
N SER A 33 -10.19 2.79 2.95
CA SER A 33 -10.85 1.63 2.36
C SER A 33 -10.84 0.42 3.30
N VAL A 34 -9.71 0.16 3.95
CA VAL A 34 -9.54 -0.92 4.93
C VAL A 34 -10.40 -0.66 6.16
N GLU A 35 -10.32 0.52 6.76
CA GLU A 35 -11.09 0.91 7.94
C GLU A 35 -12.61 0.81 7.71
N LYS A 36 -13.07 1.32 6.56
CA LYS A 36 -14.47 1.22 6.16
C LYS A 36 -14.93 -0.24 6.04
N THR A 37 -14.08 -1.10 5.49
CA THR A 37 -14.36 -2.53 5.38
C THR A 37 -14.45 -3.16 6.76
N LEU A 38 -13.48 -2.93 7.62
CA LEU A 38 -13.46 -3.44 9.01
C LEU A 38 -14.65 -2.97 9.83
N SER A 39 -15.07 -1.72 9.67
CA SER A 39 -16.22 -1.14 10.38
C SER A 39 -17.56 -1.69 9.90
N SER A 40 -17.65 -2.13 8.65
CA SER A 40 -18.88 -2.70 8.06
C SER A 40 -19.02 -4.21 8.26
N MET A 41 -17.92 -4.90 8.61
CA MET A 41 -17.89 -6.36 8.77
C MET A 41 -18.14 -6.75 10.22
N GLY A 42 -19.12 -7.66 10.42
CA GLY A 42 -19.16 -8.54 11.59
C GLY A 42 -18.30 -9.77 11.31
N GLY A 43 -18.16 -10.64 12.28
CA GLY A 43 -17.45 -11.91 12.10
C GLY A 43 -16.23 -12.04 13.02
N ASP A 44 -15.54 -13.15 12.88
CA ASP A 44 -14.33 -13.42 13.66
C ASP A 44 -13.09 -12.66 13.11
N THR A 45 -11.99 -12.77 13.84
CA THR A 45 -10.72 -12.09 13.50
C THR A 45 -10.23 -12.49 12.10
N ASN A 46 -10.40 -13.76 11.72
CA ASN A 46 -9.93 -14.26 10.43
C ASN A 46 -10.75 -13.71 9.26
N GLU A 47 -12.08 -13.68 9.38
CA GLU A 47 -12.97 -13.08 8.37
C GLU A 47 -12.65 -11.59 8.19
N ARG A 48 -12.41 -10.86 9.27
CA ARG A 48 -12.03 -9.45 9.25
C ARG A 48 -10.69 -9.23 8.57
N ALA A 49 -9.67 -10.06 8.87
CA ALA A 49 -8.36 -9.99 8.23
C ALA A 49 -8.44 -10.24 6.72
N LEU A 50 -9.21 -11.24 6.29
CA LEU A 50 -9.47 -11.51 4.88
C LEU A 50 -10.14 -10.34 4.16
N GLY A 51 -11.15 -9.75 4.79
CA GLY A 51 -11.86 -8.57 4.25
C GLY A 51 -10.96 -7.35 4.14
N ALA A 52 -10.15 -7.07 5.16
CA ALA A 52 -9.18 -5.98 5.16
C ALA A 52 -8.14 -6.15 4.04
N ALA A 53 -7.57 -7.36 3.91
CA ALA A 53 -6.61 -7.66 2.85
C ALA A 53 -7.23 -7.53 1.45
N ALA A 54 -8.43 -8.04 1.25
CA ALA A 54 -9.14 -7.92 -0.03
C ALA A 54 -9.41 -6.45 -0.40
N SER A 55 -9.82 -5.62 0.58
CA SER A 55 -10.04 -4.19 0.39
C SER A 55 -8.74 -3.46 0.05
N PHE A 56 -7.67 -3.76 0.78
CA PHE A 56 -6.32 -3.21 0.52
C PHE A 56 -5.89 -3.48 -0.93
N PHE A 57 -5.85 -4.75 -1.35
CA PHE A 57 -5.38 -5.11 -2.68
C PHE A 57 -6.27 -4.56 -3.81
N LYS A 58 -7.59 -4.52 -3.59
CA LYS A 58 -8.52 -3.88 -4.53
C LYS A 58 -8.17 -2.40 -4.71
N THR A 59 -7.97 -1.66 -3.63
CA THR A 59 -7.66 -0.23 -3.68
C THR A 59 -6.30 0.04 -4.33
N VAL A 60 -5.28 -0.78 -4.05
CA VAL A 60 -3.98 -0.71 -4.73
C VAL A 60 -4.12 -0.94 -6.24
N ASN A 61 -4.90 -1.94 -6.65
CA ASN A 61 -5.15 -2.21 -8.08
C ASN A 61 -5.84 -1.02 -8.76
N GLU A 62 -6.86 -0.45 -8.13
CA GLU A 62 -7.58 0.72 -8.66
C GLU A 62 -6.65 1.93 -8.78
N ALA A 63 -5.83 2.20 -7.78
CA ALA A 63 -4.85 3.27 -7.79
C ALA A 63 -3.83 3.12 -8.93
N LEU A 64 -3.29 1.92 -9.13
CA LEU A 64 -2.33 1.65 -10.18
C LEU A 64 -2.95 1.73 -11.58
N CYS A 65 -4.16 1.21 -11.76
CA CYS A 65 -4.81 1.15 -13.06
C CYS A 65 -5.46 2.46 -13.48
N ASN A 66 -5.81 3.33 -12.54
CA ASN A 66 -6.50 4.60 -12.82
C ASN A 66 -5.73 5.50 -13.81
N ASN A 67 -4.40 5.50 -13.74
CA ASN A 67 -3.54 6.16 -14.72
C ASN A 67 -2.26 5.36 -14.95
N LEU A 68 -2.40 4.18 -15.56
CA LEU A 68 -1.32 3.22 -15.72
C LEU A 68 -0.09 3.80 -16.43
N VAL A 69 -0.29 4.66 -17.44
CA VAL A 69 0.82 5.27 -18.19
C VAL A 69 1.66 6.17 -17.28
N LEU A 70 1.00 7.04 -16.51
CA LEU A 70 1.70 7.91 -15.56
C LEU A 70 2.35 7.09 -14.44
N ASN A 71 1.64 6.12 -13.89
CA ASN A 71 2.15 5.27 -12.81
C ASN A 71 3.37 4.46 -13.25
N ARG A 72 3.37 3.94 -14.48
CA ARG A 72 4.57 3.29 -15.06
C ARG A 72 5.76 4.25 -15.14
N GLN A 73 5.55 5.46 -15.64
CA GLN A 73 6.62 6.46 -15.72
C GLN A 73 7.19 6.82 -14.33
N LEU A 74 6.33 6.95 -13.31
CA LEU A 74 6.77 7.18 -11.95
C LEU A 74 7.59 5.99 -11.41
N ILE A 75 7.09 4.77 -11.59
CA ILE A 75 7.73 3.53 -11.17
C ILE A 75 9.09 3.32 -11.86
N GLU A 76 9.21 3.67 -13.13
CA GLU A 76 10.47 3.57 -13.89
C GLU A 76 11.53 4.56 -13.41
N ASN A 77 11.12 5.77 -13.05
CA ASN A 77 12.03 6.88 -12.77
C ASN A 77 12.31 7.11 -11.29
N ILE A 78 11.51 6.53 -10.37
CA ILE A 78 11.72 6.65 -8.93
C ILE A 78 12.42 5.38 -8.42
N PRO A 79 13.56 5.50 -7.74
CA PRO A 79 14.18 4.37 -7.06
C PRO A 79 13.22 3.72 -6.07
N LEU A 80 13.25 2.39 -5.98
CA LEU A 80 12.35 1.64 -5.10
C LEU A 80 12.49 2.07 -3.64
N ASP A 81 13.71 2.27 -3.18
CA ASP A 81 14.00 2.66 -1.80
C ASP A 81 13.44 4.04 -1.47
N ASP A 82 13.50 5.00 -2.41
CA ASP A 82 12.93 6.34 -2.25
C ASP A 82 11.40 6.28 -2.17
N PHE A 83 10.79 5.43 -3.00
CA PHE A 83 9.33 5.25 -2.96
C PHE A 83 8.86 4.60 -1.67
N MET A 84 9.57 3.58 -1.19
CA MET A 84 9.29 2.92 0.07
C MET A 84 9.43 3.88 1.26
N ALA A 85 10.49 4.69 1.28
CA ALA A 85 10.72 5.66 2.35
C ALA A 85 9.58 6.70 2.45
N ARG A 86 9.03 7.13 1.30
CA ARG A 86 7.93 8.11 1.25
C ARG A 86 6.60 7.52 1.72
N LEU A 87 6.34 6.23 1.49
CA LEU A 87 5.12 5.56 1.94
C LEU A 87 5.15 5.20 3.42
N ARG A 88 6.34 4.90 3.95
CA ARG A 88 6.50 4.35 5.30
C ARG A 88 5.96 5.28 6.38
N LEU A 89 6.43 6.53 6.43
CA LEU A 89 6.03 7.47 7.49
C LEU A 89 4.53 7.79 7.49
N PRO A 90 3.89 8.11 6.33
CA PRO A 90 2.44 8.28 6.30
C PRO A 90 1.68 7.04 6.76
N LEU A 91 2.14 5.84 6.35
CA LEU A 91 1.49 4.59 6.72
C LEU A 91 1.62 4.29 8.22
N GLU A 92 2.80 4.47 8.82
CA GLU A 92 3.00 4.34 10.26
C GLU A 92 2.11 5.31 11.04
N HIS A 93 1.99 6.55 10.56
CA HIS A 93 1.12 7.56 11.16
C HIS A 93 -0.35 7.15 11.13
N GLU A 94 -0.87 6.79 9.96
CA GLU A 94 -2.28 6.39 9.79
C GLU A 94 -2.63 5.14 10.60
N ILE A 95 -1.74 4.15 10.62
CA ILE A 95 -1.92 2.92 11.40
C ILE A 95 -1.99 3.24 12.91
N ALA A 96 -1.11 4.12 13.40
CA ALA A 96 -1.07 4.50 14.81
C ALA A 96 -2.29 5.34 15.21
N GLU A 97 -2.66 6.35 14.43
CA GLU A 97 -3.79 7.25 14.72
C GLU A 97 -5.14 6.50 14.74
N ARG A 98 -5.30 5.50 13.89
CA ARG A 98 -6.55 4.75 13.76
C ARG A 98 -6.58 3.44 14.53
N ASP A 99 -5.52 3.13 15.29
CA ASP A 99 -5.40 1.89 16.08
C ASP A 99 -5.72 0.61 15.28
N LEU A 100 -5.14 0.53 14.06
CA LEU A 100 -5.43 -0.56 13.13
C LEU A 100 -4.61 -1.82 13.37
N LEU A 101 -3.61 -1.76 14.25
CA LEU A 101 -2.75 -2.90 14.55
C LEU A 101 -3.40 -3.82 15.60
N PRO A 102 -3.42 -5.13 15.34
CA PRO A 102 -3.66 -6.11 16.38
C PRO A 102 -2.65 -5.97 17.53
N GLU A 103 -3.10 -6.19 18.79
CA GLU A 103 -2.23 -6.09 19.96
C GLU A 103 -0.96 -6.96 19.85
N GLY A 104 -1.06 -8.15 19.26
CA GLY A 104 0.07 -9.05 19.05
C GLY A 104 1.12 -8.57 18.03
N LEU A 105 0.84 -7.50 17.27
CA LEU A 105 1.79 -6.90 16.33
C LEU A 105 2.33 -5.55 16.81
N LYS A 106 1.94 -5.09 17.99
CA LYS A 106 2.43 -3.85 18.61
C LYS A 106 3.70 -4.11 19.43
N ASP A 107 4.70 -4.75 18.84
CA ASP A 107 5.96 -5.09 19.47
C ASP A 107 7.16 -4.43 18.75
N GLU A 108 8.36 -4.68 19.26
CA GLU A 108 9.62 -4.19 18.68
C GLU A 108 9.92 -4.76 17.28
N MET A 109 9.18 -5.78 16.84
CA MET A 109 9.33 -6.41 15.52
C MET A 109 8.45 -5.75 14.45
N PHE A 110 7.55 -4.83 14.83
CA PHE A 110 6.62 -4.18 13.89
C PHE A 110 7.32 -3.56 12.69
N ASP A 111 8.42 -2.84 12.91
CA ASP A 111 9.20 -2.20 11.85
C ASP A 111 9.72 -3.21 10.82
N TYR A 112 10.13 -4.40 11.27
CA TYR A 112 10.62 -5.47 10.39
C TYR A 112 9.48 -6.09 9.58
N TYR A 113 8.31 -6.30 10.20
CA TYR A 113 7.12 -6.79 9.50
C TYR A 113 6.67 -5.81 8.44
N LEU A 114 6.58 -4.53 8.79
CA LEU A 114 6.17 -3.48 7.87
C LEU A 114 7.16 -3.35 6.70
N ALA A 115 8.46 -3.36 6.96
CA ALA A 115 9.49 -3.31 5.93
C ALA A 115 9.39 -4.51 4.97
N PHE A 116 9.18 -5.71 5.49
CA PHE A 116 9.00 -6.92 4.68
C PHE A 116 7.74 -6.84 3.80
N LEU A 117 6.61 -6.48 4.38
CA LEU A 117 5.33 -6.37 3.67
C LEU A 117 5.38 -5.30 2.58
N LEU A 118 5.87 -4.10 2.90
CA LEU A 118 6.01 -3.02 1.91
C LEU A 118 6.94 -3.44 0.77
N SER A 119 8.10 -4.00 1.08
CA SER A 119 9.05 -4.46 0.06
C SER A 119 8.45 -5.52 -0.86
N GLY A 120 7.76 -6.49 -0.30
CA GLY A 120 7.11 -7.57 -1.05
C GLY A 120 5.99 -7.06 -1.95
N ILE A 121 5.08 -6.28 -1.39
CA ILE A 121 3.92 -5.73 -2.12
C ILE A 121 4.37 -4.77 -3.23
N ILE A 122 5.22 -3.80 -2.90
CA ILE A 122 5.72 -2.83 -3.89
C ILE A 122 6.55 -3.55 -4.96
N GLY A 123 7.39 -4.51 -4.57
CA GLY A 123 8.21 -5.30 -5.49
C GLY A 123 7.38 -6.08 -6.50
N ILE A 124 6.31 -6.74 -6.06
CA ILE A 124 5.40 -7.49 -6.94
C ILE A 124 4.69 -6.55 -7.94
N TYR A 125 4.11 -5.44 -7.46
CA TYR A 125 3.42 -4.49 -8.33
C TYR A 125 4.37 -3.75 -9.27
N ARG A 126 5.58 -3.41 -8.82
CA ARG A 126 6.62 -2.85 -9.68
C ARG A 126 6.97 -3.82 -10.81
N THR A 127 7.19 -5.09 -10.49
CA THR A 127 7.49 -6.12 -11.48
C THR A 127 6.38 -6.24 -12.51
N TRP A 128 5.12 -6.23 -12.07
CA TRP A 128 3.97 -6.24 -12.96
C TRP A 128 3.88 -4.98 -13.83
N ALA A 129 4.00 -3.81 -13.24
CA ALA A 129 3.89 -2.53 -13.94
C ALA A 129 4.96 -2.36 -15.03
N LEU A 130 6.15 -2.94 -14.85
CA LEU A 130 7.25 -2.91 -15.82
C LEU A 130 7.23 -4.09 -16.80
N SER A 131 6.28 -5.02 -16.66
CA SER A 131 6.12 -6.15 -17.57
C SER A 131 5.38 -5.74 -18.87
N ASP A 132 5.25 -6.68 -19.77
CA ASP A 132 4.51 -6.54 -21.04
C ASP A 132 2.98 -6.47 -20.86
N GLY A 133 2.47 -6.62 -19.63
CA GLY A 133 1.04 -6.61 -19.32
C GLY A 133 0.32 -7.91 -19.67
N SER A 134 1.05 -8.99 -19.96
CA SER A 134 0.46 -10.31 -20.30
C SER A 134 -0.27 -10.95 -19.12
N VAL A 135 0.08 -10.61 -17.89
CA VAL A 135 -0.56 -11.10 -16.66
C VAL A 135 -1.58 -10.06 -16.16
N PRO A 136 -2.86 -10.45 -16.00
CA PRO A 136 -3.86 -9.56 -15.36
C PRO A 136 -3.46 -9.16 -13.94
N ILE A 137 -3.71 -7.89 -13.58
CA ILE A 137 -3.35 -7.36 -12.25
C ILE A 137 -4.04 -8.14 -11.11
N GLU A 138 -5.23 -8.68 -11.36
CA GLU A 138 -5.99 -9.47 -10.41
C GLU A 138 -5.26 -10.77 -10.02
N ARG A 139 -4.51 -11.37 -10.95
CA ARG A 139 -3.67 -12.54 -10.64
C ARG A 139 -2.46 -12.16 -9.79
N VAL A 140 -1.90 -10.98 -10.03
CA VAL A 140 -0.77 -10.47 -9.25
C VAL A 140 -1.21 -10.16 -7.83
N SER A 141 -2.35 -9.47 -7.67
CA SER A 141 -2.90 -9.16 -6.35
C SER A 141 -3.34 -10.42 -5.59
N ALA A 142 -3.85 -11.45 -6.26
CA ALA A 142 -4.16 -12.72 -5.61
C ALA A 142 -2.91 -13.36 -5.00
N VAL A 143 -1.80 -13.40 -5.73
CA VAL A 143 -0.51 -13.91 -5.22
C VAL A 143 -0.02 -13.06 -4.05
N ALA A 144 -0.07 -11.73 -4.17
CA ALA A 144 0.34 -10.82 -3.10
C ALA A 144 -0.53 -11.02 -1.84
N ASN A 145 -1.84 -11.16 -2.01
CA ASN A 145 -2.78 -11.42 -0.92
C ASN A 145 -2.48 -12.75 -0.22
N ASP A 146 -2.30 -13.83 -0.98
CA ASP A 146 -1.99 -15.14 -0.41
C ASP A 146 -0.68 -15.14 0.39
N LEU A 147 0.36 -14.50 -0.13
CA LEU A 147 1.64 -14.38 0.57
C LEU A 147 1.54 -13.54 1.84
N THR A 148 0.76 -12.45 1.80
CA THR A 148 0.54 -11.58 2.95
C THR A 148 -0.24 -12.30 4.05
N LEU A 149 -1.37 -12.92 3.72
CA LEU A 149 -2.21 -13.60 4.69
C LEU A 149 -1.52 -14.82 5.32
N ASN A 150 -0.86 -15.65 4.51
CA ASN A 150 -0.12 -16.81 5.03
C ASN A 150 1.09 -16.38 5.86
N GLY A 151 1.75 -15.28 5.50
CA GLY A 151 2.84 -14.69 6.29
C GLY A 151 2.34 -14.22 7.65
N LEU A 152 1.24 -13.45 7.70
CA LEU A 152 0.66 -12.93 8.93
C LEU A 152 0.14 -14.05 9.84
N SER A 153 -0.59 -15.03 9.31
CA SER A 153 -1.11 -16.15 10.11
C SER A 153 -0.02 -17.01 10.73
N SER A 154 1.15 -17.11 10.07
CA SER A 154 2.30 -17.79 10.65
C SER A 154 2.95 -17.04 11.83
N LEU A 155 2.73 -15.71 11.90
CA LEU A 155 3.19 -14.89 13.03
C LEU A 155 2.28 -15.03 14.23
N GLU A 156 0.97 -14.98 14.05
CA GLU A 156 -0.01 -15.17 15.14
C GLU A 156 0.22 -16.48 15.90
N SER A 157 0.51 -17.56 15.19
CA SER A 157 0.79 -18.88 15.81
C SER A 157 2.09 -18.97 16.62
N ARG A 158 2.94 -17.94 16.58
CA ARG A 158 4.18 -17.88 17.39
C ARG A 158 4.00 -17.14 18.71
N PHE A 159 2.90 -16.41 18.86
CA PHE A 159 2.61 -15.60 20.04
C PHE A 159 1.49 -16.20 20.93
N GLU A 160 0.93 -17.36 20.53
CA GLU A 160 0.12 -18.24 21.39
C GLU A 160 1.01 -19.21 22.18
#